data_834aafd9870bb533e78be3cb4a7644a9
#
_entry.id   834aafd9870bb533e78be3cb4a7644a9
#
_cell.length_a   1.000
_cell.length_b   1.000
_cell.length_c   1.000
_cell.angle_alpha   90.00
_cell.angle_beta   90.00
_cell.angle_gamma   90.00
#
_symmetry.space_group_name_H-M   'P 1'
#
loop_
_entity.id
_entity.type
_entity.pdbx_description
1 polymer ?
#
loop_
_entity_poly.entity_id
_entity_poly.type
_entity_poly.pdbx_seq_one_letter_code
_entity_poly.pdbx_strand_id
1 'polypeptide(L)'
;ERMTNIAPVAAPDRAQTLDRARDRGLKILAALPYHYPRALVRAHGFHPMEVWAPASARPDSGAMHFQAYTCSIVTRGAAFLVDGGFAAVDAVLVPHGCDALQGLGAVLRDFVTERPPVLTLYAPRTRRGLDLDYLVAEYRRLGQSLIEAGGTQPTAQAWAEAFRAEQA
;
A
#
# COMPACT_ATOMS: atom_id res chain seq x y z
N GLU A 1 25.55 -27.64 23.80
CA GLU A 1 25.03 -26.54 22.93
C GLU A 1 23.76 -25.99 23.57
N ARG A 2 23.83 -24.78 24.16
CA ARG A 2 22.67 -24.16 24.77
C ARG A 2 21.87 -23.51 23.66
N MET A 3 20.74 -24.12 23.27
CA MET A 3 19.69 -23.42 22.55
C MET A 3 19.21 -22.26 23.43
N THR A 4 19.58 -21.05 23.07
CA THR A 4 19.01 -19.83 23.66
C THR A 4 17.51 -19.83 23.38
N ASN A 5 16.74 -19.97 24.45
CA ASN A 5 15.28 -19.89 24.37
C ASN A 5 14.92 -18.42 24.06
N ILE A 6 14.84 -18.10 22.78
CA ILE A 6 14.36 -16.79 22.31
C ILE A 6 12.85 -16.81 22.57
N ALA A 7 12.42 -16.12 23.62
CA ALA A 7 11.00 -15.91 23.86
C ALA A 7 10.36 -15.28 22.61
N PRO A 8 9.23 -15.80 22.11
CA PRO A 8 8.60 -15.22 20.94
C PRO A 8 8.20 -13.77 21.26
N VAL A 9 8.81 -12.82 20.57
CA VAL A 9 8.38 -11.43 20.62
C VAL A 9 7.00 -11.38 19.94
N ALA A 10 5.96 -11.09 20.70
CA ALA A 10 4.62 -10.92 20.15
C ALA A 10 4.65 -9.74 19.16
N ALA A 11 4.44 -10.02 17.88
CA ALA A 11 4.30 -8.98 16.89
C ALA A 11 3.07 -8.11 17.23
N PRO A 12 3.15 -6.80 17.11
CA PRO A 12 2.00 -5.93 17.32
C PRO A 12 0.90 -6.30 16.33
N ASP A 13 -0.34 -6.23 16.77
CA ASP A 13 -1.46 -6.38 15.84
C ASP A 13 -1.58 -5.15 14.92
N ARG A 14 -2.48 -5.24 13.94
CA ARG A 14 -2.64 -4.18 12.94
C ARG A 14 -3.10 -2.86 13.58
N ALA A 15 -4.03 -2.90 14.52
CA ALA A 15 -4.55 -1.71 15.19
C ALA A 15 -3.42 -1.01 15.98
N GLN A 16 -2.67 -1.74 16.78
CA GLN A 16 -1.51 -1.23 17.52
C GLN A 16 -0.44 -0.63 16.60
N THR A 17 -0.24 -1.24 15.43
CA THR A 17 0.73 -0.72 14.44
C THR A 17 0.27 0.62 13.86
N LEU A 18 -1.03 0.74 13.54
CA LEU A 18 -1.62 1.99 13.04
C LEU A 18 -1.57 3.10 14.10
N ASP A 19 -1.92 2.78 15.34
CA ASP A 19 -1.89 3.74 16.44
C ASP A 19 -0.47 4.27 16.66
N ARG A 20 0.53 3.39 16.72
CA ARG A 20 1.94 3.79 16.82
C ARG A 20 2.42 4.66 15.65
N ALA A 21 1.95 4.40 14.43
CA ALA A 21 2.29 5.22 13.29
C ALA A 21 1.66 6.62 13.40
N ARG A 22 0.41 6.71 13.82
CA ARG A 22 -0.31 7.97 14.06
C ARG A 22 0.30 8.79 15.21
N ASP A 23 0.67 8.16 16.31
CA ASP A 23 1.36 8.80 17.43
C ASP A 23 2.69 9.44 17.00
N ARG A 24 3.32 8.91 15.97
CA ARG A 24 4.52 9.47 15.33
C ARG A 24 4.23 10.52 14.27
N GLY A 25 2.97 10.90 14.07
CA GLY A 25 2.56 11.88 13.06
C GLY A 25 2.61 11.35 11.62
N LEU A 26 2.70 10.03 11.43
CA LEU A 26 2.73 9.44 10.10
C LEU A 26 1.32 9.24 9.56
N LYS A 27 1.15 9.47 8.27
CA LYS A 27 -0.05 9.09 7.53
C LYS A 27 -0.02 7.61 7.21
N ILE A 28 -1.18 7.01 6.99
CA ILE A 28 -1.30 5.58 6.67
C ILE A 28 -1.58 5.42 5.18
N LEU A 29 -0.74 4.67 4.49
CA LEU A 29 -0.97 4.26 3.11
C LEU A 29 -1.35 2.78 3.08
N ALA A 30 -2.56 2.47 2.65
CA ALA A 30 -2.95 1.09 2.34
C ALA A 30 -2.39 0.69 0.98
N ALA A 31 -1.47 -0.26 0.92
CA ALA A 31 -0.93 -0.78 -0.32
C ALA A 31 -1.48 -2.17 -0.62
N LEU A 32 -1.95 -2.42 -1.83
CA LEU A 32 -2.28 -3.78 -2.26
C LEU A 32 -0.99 -4.60 -2.33
N PRO A 33 -1.02 -5.89 -1.93
CA PRO A 33 0.18 -6.70 -1.72
C PRO A 33 0.85 -7.11 -3.04
N TYR A 34 1.55 -6.19 -3.64
CA TYR A 34 2.40 -6.34 -4.81
C TYR A 34 3.62 -5.42 -4.68
N HIS A 35 4.62 -5.60 -5.53
CA HIS A 35 5.85 -4.80 -5.48
C HIS A 35 5.60 -3.29 -5.57
N TYR A 36 6.00 -2.56 -4.56
CA TYR A 36 5.97 -1.10 -4.53
C TYR A 36 7.17 -0.55 -3.73
N PRO A 37 7.59 0.69 -3.98
CA PRO A 37 8.78 1.27 -3.35
C PRO A 37 8.48 1.74 -1.92
N ARG A 38 8.57 0.85 -0.93
CA ARG A 38 8.28 1.16 0.49
C ARG A 38 9.11 2.32 1.01
N ALA A 39 10.43 2.36 0.68
CA ALA A 39 11.29 3.46 1.10
C ALA A 39 10.81 4.82 0.57
N LEU A 40 10.33 4.89 -0.67
CA LEU A 40 9.75 6.10 -1.23
C LEU A 40 8.50 6.53 -0.45
N VAL A 41 7.61 5.60 -0.14
CA VAL A 41 6.40 5.85 0.64
C VAL A 41 6.76 6.38 2.04
N ARG A 42 7.71 5.72 2.73
CA ARG A 42 8.18 6.15 4.06
C ARG A 42 8.82 7.53 4.05
N ALA A 43 9.68 7.81 3.06
CA ALA A 43 10.36 9.08 2.94
C ALA A 43 9.39 10.27 2.79
N HIS A 44 8.21 10.03 2.20
CA HIS A 44 7.14 11.03 2.07
C HIS A 44 6.22 11.13 3.31
N GLY A 45 6.58 10.52 4.44
CA GLY A 45 5.83 10.63 5.69
C GLY A 45 4.65 9.67 5.83
N PHE A 46 4.59 8.62 5.02
CA PHE A 46 3.57 7.59 5.15
C PHE A 46 4.11 6.32 5.80
N HIS A 47 3.27 5.69 6.62
CA HIS A 47 3.45 4.31 7.04
C HIS A 47 2.76 3.38 6.03
N PRO A 48 3.49 2.57 5.26
CA PRO A 48 2.88 1.62 4.33
C PRO A 48 2.32 0.43 5.11
N MET A 49 1.03 0.13 4.90
CA MET A 49 0.35 -1.03 5.43
C MET A 49 -0.19 -1.88 4.29
N GLU A 50 0.24 -3.13 4.20
CA GLU A 50 -0.29 -4.03 3.18
C GLU A 50 -1.72 -4.48 3.49
N VAL A 51 -2.57 -4.42 2.47
CA VAL A 51 -3.97 -4.82 2.57
C VAL A 51 -4.09 -6.33 2.37
N TRP A 52 -4.00 -7.05 3.46
CA TRP A 52 -4.39 -8.45 3.55
C TRP A 52 -5.72 -8.52 4.29
N ALA A 53 -6.79 -8.78 3.56
CA ALA A 53 -8.11 -8.85 4.16
C ALA A 53 -8.17 -9.98 5.21
N PRO A 54 -8.80 -9.74 6.37
CA PRO A 54 -8.99 -10.79 7.36
C PRO A 54 -9.85 -11.93 6.80
N ALA A 55 -9.71 -13.14 7.35
CA ALA A 55 -10.46 -14.29 6.89
C ALA A 55 -12.00 -14.10 7.01
N SER A 56 -12.43 -13.21 7.90
CA SER A 56 -13.84 -12.84 8.10
C SER A 56 -14.36 -11.85 7.04
N ALA A 57 -13.51 -11.24 6.24
CA ALA A 57 -13.95 -10.32 5.18
C ALA A 57 -14.80 -11.08 4.15
N ARG A 58 -16.04 -10.65 3.99
CA ARG A 58 -16.94 -11.21 2.98
C ARG A 58 -16.59 -10.64 1.63
N PRO A 59 -16.40 -11.47 0.60
CA PRO A 59 -16.05 -10.96 -0.73
C PRO A 59 -17.23 -10.28 -1.45
N ASP A 60 -18.47 -10.43 -0.94
CA ASP A 60 -19.68 -10.08 -1.65
C ASP A 60 -19.75 -8.60 -2.04
N SER A 61 -19.44 -7.69 -1.12
CA SER A 61 -19.42 -6.24 -1.39
C SER A 61 -18.32 -5.83 -2.37
N GLY A 62 -17.20 -6.54 -2.37
CA GLY A 62 -16.12 -6.31 -3.32
C GLY A 62 -16.33 -7.03 -4.66
N ALA A 63 -16.90 -8.24 -4.62
CA ALA A 63 -17.02 -9.10 -5.80
C ALA A 63 -18.01 -8.58 -6.84
N MET A 64 -19.04 -7.81 -6.45
CA MET A 64 -20.06 -7.30 -7.36
C MET A 64 -19.51 -6.41 -8.50
N HIS A 65 -18.33 -5.85 -8.34
CA HIS A 65 -17.67 -5.00 -9.33
C HIS A 65 -16.62 -5.75 -10.17
N PHE A 66 -16.43 -7.05 -9.93
CA PHE A 66 -15.38 -7.85 -10.56
C PHE A 66 -15.98 -9.08 -11.26
N GLN A 67 -15.24 -9.58 -12.21
CA GLN A 67 -15.58 -10.83 -12.87
C GLN A 67 -15.34 -12.03 -11.94
N ALA A 68 -16.09 -13.10 -12.12
CA ALA A 68 -16.09 -14.28 -11.24
C ALA A 68 -14.72 -14.97 -11.10
N TYR A 69 -13.83 -14.78 -12.06
CA TYR A 69 -12.47 -15.33 -12.04
C TYR A 69 -11.42 -14.42 -11.37
N THR A 70 -11.83 -13.23 -10.87
CA THR A 70 -10.91 -12.35 -10.16
C THR A 70 -10.41 -13.00 -8.88
N CYS A 71 -9.11 -12.92 -8.63
CA CYS A 71 -8.49 -13.60 -7.48
C CYS A 71 -9.01 -13.06 -6.14
N SER A 72 -9.05 -13.93 -5.14
CA SER A 72 -9.57 -13.63 -3.81
C SER A 72 -8.80 -12.53 -3.07
N ILE A 73 -7.53 -12.30 -3.39
CA ILE A 73 -6.74 -11.20 -2.81
C ILE A 73 -7.37 -9.85 -3.18
N VAL A 74 -7.72 -9.68 -4.46
CA VAL A 74 -8.31 -8.45 -4.97
C VAL A 74 -9.74 -8.28 -4.47
N THR A 75 -10.59 -9.30 -4.60
CA THR A 75 -12.01 -9.20 -4.20
C THR A 75 -12.18 -8.99 -2.71
N ARG A 76 -11.42 -9.72 -1.88
CA ARG A 76 -11.45 -9.52 -0.41
C ARG A 76 -10.79 -8.21 0.01
N GLY A 77 -9.69 -7.81 -0.65
CA GLY A 77 -9.05 -6.53 -0.39
C GLY A 77 -9.98 -5.35 -0.70
N ALA A 78 -10.69 -5.41 -1.83
CA ALA A 78 -11.72 -4.43 -2.20
C ALA A 78 -12.85 -4.38 -1.17
N ALA A 79 -13.42 -5.55 -0.81
CA ALA A 79 -14.46 -5.65 0.20
C ALA A 79 -14.02 -5.05 1.54
N PHE A 80 -12.82 -5.41 2.01
CA PHE A 80 -12.28 -4.88 3.27
C PHE A 80 -12.13 -3.35 3.25
N LEU A 81 -11.69 -2.78 2.14
CA LEU A 81 -11.55 -1.33 1.99
C LEU A 81 -12.92 -0.65 1.99
N VAL A 82 -13.86 -1.15 1.20
CA VAL A 82 -15.21 -0.57 1.07
C VAL A 82 -16.01 -0.72 2.36
N ASP A 83 -15.92 -1.86 3.04
CA ASP A 83 -16.67 -2.17 4.28
C ASP A 83 -16.09 -1.48 5.53
N GLY A 84 -15.34 -0.39 5.35
CA GLY A 84 -14.86 0.47 6.44
C GLY A 84 -13.34 0.61 6.53
N GLY A 85 -12.57 -0.15 5.75
CA GLY A 85 -11.11 -0.05 5.75
C GLY A 85 -10.58 1.32 5.32
N PHE A 86 -11.35 2.07 4.52
CA PHE A 86 -11.00 3.44 4.11
C PHE A 86 -10.93 4.43 5.28
N ALA A 87 -11.75 4.25 6.31
CA ALA A 87 -11.73 5.15 7.47
C ALA A 87 -10.40 5.10 8.26
N ALA A 88 -9.63 4.05 8.09
CA ALA A 88 -8.38 3.84 8.80
C ALA A 88 -7.15 4.35 8.04
N VAL A 89 -7.28 4.83 6.79
CA VAL A 89 -6.15 5.15 5.93
C VAL A 89 -6.28 6.52 5.25
N ASP A 90 -5.14 7.14 4.98
CA ASP A 90 -5.06 8.46 4.35
C ASP A 90 -4.89 8.39 2.82
N ALA A 91 -4.42 7.27 2.30
CA ALA A 91 -4.31 7.00 0.86
C ALA A 91 -4.31 5.50 0.58
N VAL A 92 -4.65 5.13 -0.66
CA VAL A 92 -4.57 3.75 -1.14
C VAL A 92 -3.63 3.68 -2.33
N LEU A 93 -2.69 2.75 -2.33
CA LEU A 93 -1.80 2.47 -3.45
C LEU A 93 -2.17 1.14 -4.11
N VAL A 94 -2.45 1.20 -5.39
CA VAL A 94 -2.72 0.04 -6.24
C VAL A 94 -1.59 -0.13 -7.25
N PRO A 95 -0.62 -1.02 -6.98
CA PRO A 95 0.41 -1.36 -7.97
C PRO A 95 -0.21 -2.15 -9.11
N HIS A 96 0.02 -1.73 -10.36
CA HIS A 96 -0.51 -2.40 -11.55
C HIS A 96 0.38 -3.57 -11.98
N GLY A 97 0.40 -4.62 -11.17
CA GLY A 97 1.19 -5.82 -11.42
C GLY A 97 0.47 -6.91 -12.21
N CYS A 98 -0.87 -6.88 -12.22
CA CYS A 98 -1.73 -7.82 -12.97
C CYS A 98 -3.05 -7.15 -13.34
N ASP A 99 -3.81 -7.79 -14.22
CA ASP A 99 -5.07 -7.25 -14.74
C ASP A 99 -6.12 -7.04 -13.63
N ALA A 100 -6.15 -7.94 -12.65
CA ALA A 100 -7.06 -7.81 -11.50
C ALA A 100 -6.76 -6.56 -10.65
N LEU A 101 -5.49 -6.22 -10.42
CA LEU A 101 -5.09 -5.00 -9.73
C LEU A 101 -5.37 -3.74 -10.57
N GLN A 102 -5.19 -3.81 -11.90
CA GLN A 102 -5.59 -2.71 -12.77
C GLN A 102 -7.09 -2.44 -12.67
N GLY A 103 -7.90 -3.51 -12.75
CA GLY A 103 -9.35 -3.43 -12.56
C GLY A 103 -9.74 -2.85 -11.22
N LEU A 104 -9.07 -3.26 -10.13
CA LEU A 104 -9.31 -2.72 -8.80
C LEU A 104 -9.04 -1.20 -8.75
N GLY A 105 -7.95 -0.74 -9.32
CA GLY A 105 -7.63 0.69 -9.37
C GLY A 105 -8.71 1.51 -10.07
N ALA A 106 -9.28 1.00 -11.16
CA ALA A 106 -10.40 1.63 -11.86
C ALA A 106 -11.68 1.60 -11.00
N VAL A 107 -12.04 0.45 -10.47
CA VAL A 107 -13.24 0.30 -9.61
C VAL A 107 -13.19 1.25 -8.42
N LEU A 108 -12.07 1.32 -7.72
CA LEU A 108 -11.94 2.21 -6.57
C LEU A 108 -12.05 3.69 -6.95
N ARG A 109 -11.59 4.10 -8.14
CA ARG A 109 -11.69 5.49 -8.59
C ARG A 109 -13.07 5.85 -9.10
N ASP A 110 -13.69 4.94 -9.82
CA ASP A 110 -14.88 5.26 -10.64
C ASP A 110 -16.19 4.95 -9.90
N PHE A 111 -16.19 3.96 -9.02
CA PHE A 111 -17.41 3.49 -8.35
C PHE A 111 -17.47 3.77 -6.85
N VAL A 112 -16.36 4.11 -6.21
CA VAL A 112 -16.33 4.42 -4.78
C VAL A 112 -16.18 5.93 -4.59
N THR A 113 -17.23 6.60 -4.14
CA THR A 113 -17.26 8.06 -3.99
C THR A 113 -16.62 8.54 -2.70
N GLU A 114 -16.87 7.86 -1.58
CA GLU A 114 -16.34 8.21 -0.27
C GLU A 114 -15.06 7.38 0.01
N ARG A 115 -13.94 7.86 -0.48
CA ARG A 115 -12.65 7.18 -0.39
C ARG A 115 -11.48 8.15 -0.25
N PRO A 116 -10.36 7.72 0.37
CA PRO A 116 -9.11 8.47 0.31
C PRO A 116 -8.55 8.48 -1.13
N PRO A 117 -7.55 9.34 -1.43
CA PRO A 117 -6.87 9.33 -2.71
C PRO A 117 -6.38 7.93 -3.11
N VAL A 118 -6.70 7.50 -4.34
CA VAL A 118 -6.24 6.23 -4.92
C VAL A 118 -5.08 6.50 -5.86
N LEU A 119 -3.91 6.08 -5.44
CA LEU A 119 -2.66 6.20 -6.16
C LEU A 119 -2.40 4.91 -6.96
N THR A 120 -1.79 5.05 -8.12
CA THR A 120 -1.42 3.91 -8.97
C THR A 120 0.07 3.90 -9.23
N LEU A 121 0.64 2.73 -9.43
CA LEU A 121 2.03 2.54 -9.81
C LEU A 121 2.10 1.55 -10.96
N TYR A 122 2.69 1.95 -12.06
CA TYR A 122 2.93 1.11 -13.23
C TYR A 122 4.41 0.70 -13.27
N ALA A 123 4.70 -0.56 -12.96
CA ALA A 123 6.05 -1.08 -13.06
C ALA A 123 6.26 -1.79 -14.40
N PRO A 124 7.35 -1.52 -15.13
CA PRO A 124 7.65 -2.22 -16.37
C PRO A 124 7.94 -3.70 -16.08
N ARG A 125 7.55 -4.58 -17.00
CA ARG A 125 7.76 -6.04 -16.89
C ARG A 125 9.11 -6.50 -17.43
N THR A 126 9.81 -5.64 -18.13
CA THR A 126 11.10 -5.91 -18.76
C THR A 126 12.21 -5.07 -18.12
N ARG A 127 13.46 -5.28 -18.55
CA ARG A 127 14.65 -4.61 -17.99
C ARG A 127 15.48 -3.94 -19.09
N ARG A 128 14.83 -3.26 -20.03
CA ARG A 128 15.49 -2.48 -21.06
C ARG A 128 15.91 -1.10 -20.50
N GLY A 129 16.80 -0.40 -21.16
CA GLY A 129 17.20 0.95 -20.73
C GLY A 129 16.01 1.90 -20.58
N LEU A 130 15.10 1.90 -21.56
CA LEU A 130 13.86 2.69 -21.53
C LEU A 130 12.93 2.33 -20.37
N ASP A 131 12.97 1.08 -19.88
CA ASP A 131 12.15 0.65 -18.75
C ASP A 131 12.63 1.27 -17.44
N LEU A 132 13.94 1.54 -17.31
CA LEU A 132 14.50 2.25 -16.15
C LEU A 132 14.07 3.72 -16.14
N ASP A 133 14.16 4.40 -17.27
CA ASP A 133 13.73 5.80 -17.39
C ASP A 133 12.23 5.94 -17.08
N TYR A 134 11.43 5.02 -17.60
CA TYR A 134 10.00 4.95 -17.30
C TYR A 134 9.75 4.74 -15.79
N LEU A 135 10.44 3.79 -15.15
CA LEU A 135 10.28 3.52 -13.72
C LEU A 135 10.68 4.72 -12.86
N VAL A 136 11.74 5.42 -13.23
CA VAL A 136 12.17 6.68 -12.56
C VAL A 136 11.08 7.74 -12.68
N ALA A 137 10.47 7.90 -13.86
CA ALA A 137 9.37 8.83 -14.07
C ALA A 137 8.14 8.45 -13.23
N GLU A 138 7.79 7.16 -13.17
CA GLU A 138 6.69 6.64 -12.34
C GLU A 138 6.94 6.87 -10.84
N TYR A 139 8.15 6.67 -10.35
CA TYR A 139 8.47 6.94 -8.95
C TYR A 139 8.41 8.43 -8.62
N ARG A 140 8.83 9.31 -9.53
CA ARG A 140 8.67 10.75 -9.37
C ARG A 140 7.19 11.16 -9.34
N ARG A 141 6.38 10.61 -10.25
CA ARG A 141 4.94 10.82 -10.28
C ARG A 141 4.28 10.33 -9.00
N LEU A 142 4.63 9.13 -8.51
CA LEU A 142 4.12 8.61 -7.25
C LEU A 142 4.51 9.50 -6.06
N GLY A 143 5.76 9.99 -6.01
CA GLY A 143 6.21 10.92 -4.98
C GLY A 143 5.38 12.21 -4.97
N GLN A 144 5.09 12.77 -6.14
CA GLN A 144 4.23 13.95 -6.26
C GLN A 144 2.79 13.65 -5.79
N SER A 145 2.23 12.50 -6.18
CA SER A 145 0.90 12.08 -5.73
C SER A 145 0.83 11.84 -4.21
N LEU A 146 1.92 11.37 -3.59
CA LEU A 146 2.00 11.25 -2.13
C LEU A 146 1.98 12.62 -1.45
N ILE A 147 2.66 13.62 -2.00
CA ILE A 147 2.62 15.00 -1.48
C ILE A 147 1.19 15.54 -1.59
N GLU A 148 0.54 15.39 -2.73
CA GLU A 148 -0.85 15.81 -2.96
C GLU A 148 -1.84 15.10 -2.03
N ALA A 149 -1.56 13.85 -1.65
CA ALA A 149 -2.32 13.11 -0.64
C ALA A 149 -2.00 13.56 0.81
N GLY A 150 -1.23 14.64 0.97
CA GLY A 150 -0.88 15.25 2.25
C GLY A 150 0.39 14.71 2.89
N GLY A 151 1.24 14.04 2.13
CA GLY A 151 2.61 13.71 2.53
C GLY A 151 3.53 14.93 2.49
N THR A 152 4.80 14.70 2.75
CA THR A 152 5.83 15.74 2.81
C THR A 152 6.89 15.57 1.74
N GLN A 153 7.50 16.67 1.31
CA GLN A 153 8.72 16.61 0.48
C GLN A 153 9.85 15.96 1.31
N PRO A 154 10.44 14.85 0.84
CA PRO A 154 11.42 14.13 1.63
C PRO A 154 12.76 14.88 1.74
N THR A 155 13.34 14.88 2.93
CA THR A 155 14.71 15.34 3.18
C THR A 155 15.70 14.20 2.96
N ALA A 156 17.00 14.53 2.87
CA ALA A 156 18.06 13.51 2.82
C ALA A 156 18.03 12.58 4.04
N GLN A 157 17.68 13.13 5.21
CA GLN A 157 17.53 12.34 6.45
C GLN A 157 16.35 11.38 6.35
N ALA A 158 15.18 11.84 5.86
CA ALA A 158 14.00 10.99 5.68
C ALA A 158 14.28 9.81 4.74
N TRP A 159 15.02 10.05 3.66
CA TRP A 159 15.48 8.97 2.77
C TRP A 159 16.39 7.97 3.48
N ALA A 160 17.37 8.44 4.23
CA ALA A 160 18.29 7.57 4.97
C ALA A 160 17.57 6.72 6.01
N GLU A 161 16.59 7.27 6.70
CA GLU A 161 15.74 6.55 7.66
C GLU A 161 14.83 5.53 6.97
N ALA A 162 14.24 5.92 5.85
CA ALA A 162 13.40 5.03 5.06
C ALA A 162 14.16 3.80 4.54
N PHE A 163 15.38 3.98 4.01
CA PHE A 163 16.21 2.86 3.57
C PHE A 163 16.69 1.98 4.71
N ARG A 164 17.04 2.55 5.88
CA ARG A 164 17.38 1.74 7.06
C ARG A 164 16.23 0.87 7.52
N ALA A 165 15.00 1.38 7.45
CA ALA A 165 13.80 0.64 7.82
C ALA A 165 13.46 -0.54 6.86
N GLU A 166 14.02 -0.55 5.64
CA GLU A 166 13.87 -1.68 4.71
C GLU A 166 14.93 -2.77 4.92
N GLN A 167 15.97 -2.50 5.70
CA GLN A 167 17.06 -3.45 6.00
C GLN A 167 16.86 -4.18 7.33
N ALA A 168 15.93 -3.72 8.16
CA ALA A 168 15.64 -4.27 9.48
C ALA A 168 14.58 -5.38 9.42
#